data_a180bdac96bec11fac04821d72945ef8
#
_entry.id   a180bdac96bec11fac04821d72945ef8
#
_cell.length_a   1.000
_cell.length_b   1.000
_cell.length_c   1.000
_cell.angle_alpha   90.00
_cell.angle_beta   90.00
_cell.angle_gamma   90.00
#
_symmetry.space_group_name_H-M   'P 1'
#
loop_
_entity.id
_entity.type
_entity.pdbx_description
1 polymer ?
#
loop_
_entity_poly.entity_id
_entity_poly.type
_entity_poly.pdbx_seq_one_letter_code
_entity_poly.pdbx_strand_id
1 'polypeptide(L)'
;MAAKDVRFSTDARDRMLKGVNTLADAVKVTLGPKGRNVVLDKSFGAPRITKDGVTVAKEIELEDKLENMGAQMVKEVASRTNDEAGDGTTTATVLAQAIVREGLKQVAAGLNPMDLKRGIDLATSKVVGEIKKMARDVKDSDEVAQVGTISANGEAEIGQQIADAMQKVGNEGVITVEENKGLETETDVVEGMQFDRGYLSPYFVTNADKMTSELEDCMILLHEKKLSSLQSMVPLLESVIQSQKPLLIIAEDVEGEALATLVVNKLRGGLKIAAVKAPGFGDRRKAMLQDIAILTGGQVISEDLGMKLESVTMDMLGTAKKVQITKDETTIVDGAGAKAEIESRVTQIRSQIEETSSDYDREKLQERVAKLAGGVAVIRVGGMTEVEVKERKDRVDDALNATRAAVQEGIIVGGGVALVQAGKALEKLKGGNPDQEAGIAIVRRAIEAPLRQIAENAGVDGAVVAGKVRENKDTSFGFNAQTEEYGDMFKYGVIDPAKVARTAMEDAASVAGLLITTEAMVADKPEKPGAGGGAPGMPDMGGMGGMGG
;
A
#
# COMPACT_ATOMS: atom_id res chain seq x y z
N MET A 1 6.97 18.03 31.25
CA MET A 1 7.67 17.41 30.09
C MET A 1 8.63 16.37 30.62
N ALA A 2 8.61 15.15 30.08
CA ALA A 2 9.55 14.10 30.45
C ALA A 2 10.99 14.53 30.10
N ALA A 3 11.96 14.14 30.92
CA ALA A 3 13.38 14.40 30.63
C ALA A 3 13.80 13.66 29.35
N LYS A 4 14.67 14.28 28.55
CA LYS A 4 15.15 13.69 27.30
C LYS A 4 16.48 12.97 27.52
N ASP A 5 16.68 11.86 26.83
CA ASP A 5 17.98 11.22 26.60
C ASP A 5 18.49 11.71 25.23
N VAL A 6 19.66 12.32 25.23
CA VAL A 6 20.26 12.88 24.01
C VAL A 6 21.58 12.15 23.78
N ARG A 7 21.74 11.59 22.58
CA ARG A 7 22.95 10.89 22.16
C ARG A 7 23.50 11.54 20.89
N PHE A 8 24.80 11.50 20.76
CA PHE A 8 25.53 12.15 19.68
C PHE A 8 26.54 11.21 19.03
N SER A 9 26.94 11.57 17.84
CA SER A 9 28.06 10.98 17.12
C SER A 9 27.98 9.45 17.01
N THR A 10 29.02 8.74 17.42
CA THR A 10 29.15 7.29 17.26
C THR A 10 28.10 6.52 18.06
N ASP A 11 27.80 6.91 19.33
CA ASP A 11 26.79 6.21 20.16
C ASP A 11 25.40 6.29 19.52
N ALA A 12 25.03 7.46 18.97
CA ALA A 12 23.76 7.62 18.25
C ALA A 12 23.71 6.75 16.99
N ARG A 13 24.78 6.75 16.20
CA ARG A 13 24.84 5.98 14.93
C ARG A 13 24.84 4.47 15.16
N ASP A 14 25.56 3.98 16.17
CA ASP A 14 25.64 2.55 16.48
C ASP A 14 24.27 2.00 16.92
N ARG A 15 23.56 2.73 17.78
CA ARG A 15 22.20 2.35 18.20
C ARG A 15 21.21 2.37 17.04
N MET A 16 21.26 3.43 16.24
CA MET A 16 20.43 3.55 15.05
C MET A 16 20.69 2.40 14.08
N LEU A 17 21.96 2.09 13.78
CA LEU A 17 22.35 0.98 12.90
C LEU A 17 21.89 -0.38 13.46
N LYS A 18 21.92 -0.58 14.77
CA LYS A 18 21.45 -1.81 15.39
C LYS A 18 19.95 -1.98 15.16
N GLY A 19 19.16 -0.92 15.32
CA GLY A 19 17.73 -0.93 15.02
C GLY A 19 17.45 -1.25 13.56
N VAL A 20 18.14 -0.56 12.63
CA VAL A 20 18.08 -0.84 11.17
C VAL A 20 18.36 -2.31 10.88
N ASN A 21 19.45 -2.86 11.45
CA ASN A 21 19.83 -4.25 11.21
C ASN A 21 18.78 -5.22 11.76
N THR A 22 18.29 -5.00 12.99
CA THR A 22 17.31 -5.90 13.62
C THR A 22 16.04 -6.03 12.78
N LEU A 23 15.50 -4.91 12.28
CA LEU A 23 14.33 -4.95 11.43
C LEU A 23 14.64 -5.57 10.06
N ALA A 24 15.69 -5.10 9.40
CA ALA A 24 16.01 -5.57 8.05
C ALA A 24 16.39 -7.06 8.02
N ASP A 25 17.08 -7.55 9.05
CA ASP A 25 17.45 -8.96 9.15
C ASP A 25 16.23 -9.87 9.36
N ALA A 26 15.18 -9.40 10.03
CA ALA A 26 13.92 -10.12 10.16
C ALA A 26 13.12 -10.13 8.84
N VAL A 27 13.15 -9.02 8.08
CA VAL A 27 12.40 -8.89 6.82
C VAL A 27 13.10 -9.64 5.68
N LYS A 28 14.43 -9.53 5.52
CA LYS A 28 15.17 -10.06 4.36
C LYS A 28 15.10 -11.57 4.18
N VAL A 29 14.77 -12.35 5.24
CA VAL A 29 14.63 -13.81 5.17
C VAL A 29 13.47 -14.25 4.29
N THR A 30 12.54 -13.35 4.00
CA THR A 30 11.37 -13.60 3.16
C THR A 30 11.66 -13.43 1.66
N LEU A 31 12.80 -12.82 1.28
CA LEU A 31 13.09 -12.42 -0.09
C LEU A 31 13.37 -13.60 -1.03
N GLY A 32 12.71 -13.57 -2.19
CA GLY A 32 12.94 -14.49 -3.31
C GLY A 32 12.19 -15.83 -3.17
N PRO A 33 12.32 -16.72 -4.19
CA PRO A 33 11.52 -17.94 -4.29
C PRO A 33 11.79 -18.94 -3.16
N LYS A 34 12.99 -18.92 -2.58
CA LYS A 34 13.35 -19.74 -1.40
C LYS A 34 13.34 -18.94 -0.10
N GLY A 35 12.70 -17.76 -0.10
CA GLY A 35 12.41 -17.00 1.11
C GLY A 35 11.52 -17.79 2.08
N ARG A 36 11.70 -17.54 3.37
CA ARG A 36 11.03 -18.26 4.47
C ARG A 36 10.01 -17.40 5.17
N ASN A 37 9.04 -18.07 5.79
CA ASN A 37 8.02 -17.40 6.59
C ASN A 37 8.60 -16.83 7.88
N VAL A 38 8.00 -15.72 8.32
CA VAL A 38 8.17 -15.14 9.67
C VAL A 38 6.91 -15.40 10.47
N VAL A 39 7.06 -15.77 11.72
CA VAL A 39 5.95 -15.98 12.66
C VAL A 39 5.84 -14.75 13.55
N LEU A 40 4.66 -14.15 13.58
CA LEU A 40 4.35 -12.95 14.34
C LEU A 40 3.41 -13.29 15.49
N ASP A 41 3.74 -12.84 16.69
CA ASP A 41 2.87 -13.00 17.85
C ASP A 41 1.63 -12.09 17.71
N LYS A 42 0.51 -12.53 18.26
CA LYS A 42 -0.72 -11.75 18.31
C LYS A 42 -1.24 -11.69 19.73
N SER A 43 -1.69 -10.52 20.14
CA SER A 43 -2.27 -10.32 21.49
C SER A 43 -3.48 -11.21 21.75
N PHE A 44 -4.20 -11.61 20.69
CA PHE A 44 -5.35 -12.53 20.74
C PHE A 44 -5.34 -13.42 19.49
N GLY A 45 -5.63 -14.72 19.66
CA GLY A 45 -5.73 -15.70 18.57
C GLY A 45 -4.42 -16.42 18.29
N ALA A 46 -4.36 -17.11 17.16
CA ALA A 46 -3.17 -17.82 16.71
C ALA A 46 -2.10 -16.86 16.18
N PRO A 47 -0.79 -17.20 16.30
CA PRO A 47 0.26 -16.44 15.65
C PRO A 47 0.02 -16.30 14.14
N ARG A 48 0.36 -15.15 13.57
CA ARG A 48 0.30 -14.91 12.12
C ARG A 48 1.59 -15.43 11.47
N ILE A 49 1.45 -16.16 10.38
CA ILE A 49 2.56 -16.59 9.54
C ILE A 49 2.48 -15.79 8.24
N THR A 50 3.59 -15.18 7.84
CA THR A 50 3.63 -14.35 6.62
C THR A 50 5.01 -14.34 5.97
N LYS A 51 5.04 -14.06 4.66
CA LYS A 51 6.24 -13.70 3.89
C LYS A 51 6.23 -12.23 3.47
N ASP A 52 5.14 -11.52 3.69
CA ASP A 52 5.04 -10.11 3.34
C ASP A 52 5.96 -9.24 4.20
N GLY A 53 6.89 -8.54 3.54
CA GLY A 53 7.92 -7.74 4.19
C GLY A 53 7.36 -6.55 4.96
N VAL A 54 6.30 -5.89 4.47
CA VAL A 54 5.70 -4.73 5.16
C VAL A 54 4.97 -5.17 6.43
N THR A 55 4.28 -6.30 6.40
CA THR A 55 3.62 -6.87 7.58
C THR A 55 4.65 -7.22 8.66
N VAL A 56 5.77 -7.87 8.28
CA VAL A 56 6.86 -8.15 9.23
C VAL A 56 7.43 -6.85 9.80
N ALA A 57 7.71 -5.86 8.95
CA ALA A 57 8.28 -4.59 9.38
C ALA A 57 7.36 -3.84 10.35
N LYS A 58 6.05 -3.85 10.12
CA LYS A 58 5.05 -3.18 10.97
C LYS A 58 4.97 -3.73 12.40
N GLU A 59 5.20 -5.00 12.59
CA GLU A 59 5.12 -5.67 13.91
C GLU A 59 6.41 -5.49 14.75
N ILE A 60 7.52 -5.04 14.14
CA ILE A 60 8.78 -4.89 14.87
C ILE A 60 8.78 -3.58 15.65
N GLU A 61 8.88 -3.71 16.97
CA GLU A 61 9.09 -2.63 17.93
C GLU A 61 10.17 -3.06 18.92
N LEU A 62 11.15 -2.18 19.17
CA LEU A 62 12.29 -2.49 20.01
C LEU A 62 12.17 -1.78 21.37
N GLU A 63 12.60 -2.44 22.43
CA GLU A 63 12.56 -1.92 23.81
C GLU A 63 13.43 -0.67 23.98
N ASP A 64 14.65 -0.66 23.41
CA ASP A 64 15.50 0.53 23.41
C ASP A 64 14.96 1.57 22.42
N LYS A 65 14.52 2.71 22.93
CA LYS A 65 13.89 3.77 22.12
C LYS A 65 14.81 4.32 21.03
N LEU A 66 16.13 4.35 21.24
CA LEU A 66 17.07 4.84 20.24
C LEU A 66 17.29 3.81 19.13
N GLU A 67 17.40 2.53 19.48
CA GLU A 67 17.43 1.45 18.49
C GLU A 67 16.11 1.41 17.72
N ASN A 68 14.98 1.58 18.42
CA ASN A 68 13.66 1.61 17.81
C ASN A 68 13.51 2.75 16.79
N MET A 69 14.08 3.92 17.02
CA MET A 69 14.09 5.01 16.04
C MET A 69 14.73 4.57 14.72
N GLY A 70 15.84 3.83 14.76
CA GLY A 70 16.48 3.26 13.57
C GLY A 70 15.58 2.24 12.86
N ALA A 71 14.93 1.36 13.61
CA ALA A 71 13.96 0.39 13.08
C ALA A 71 12.77 1.10 12.44
N GLN A 72 12.18 2.12 13.10
CA GLN A 72 11.04 2.87 12.58
C GLN A 72 11.36 3.60 11.25
N MET A 73 12.57 4.09 11.06
CA MET A 73 12.98 4.71 9.79
C MET A 73 12.99 3.70 8.63
N VAL A 74 13.43 2.46 8.87
CA VAL A 74 13.38 1.41 7.83
C VAL A 74 11.96 0.88 7.63
N LYS A 75 11.16 0.84 8.70
CA LYS A 75 9.72 0.56 8.60
C LYS A 75 9.00 1.57 7.68
N GLU A 76 9.38 2.85 7.76
CA GLU A 76 8.87 3.89 6.87
C GLU A 76 9.22 3.60 5.40
N VAL A 77 10.44 3.09 5.09
CA VAL A 77 10.81 2.66 3.74
C VAL A 77 9.85 1.59 3.23
N ALA A 78 9.64 0.52 4.01
CA ALA A 78 8.75 -0.57 3.61
C ALA A 78 7.31 -0.08 3.40
N SER A 79 6.81 0.81 4.29
CA SER A 79 5.45 1.35 4.21
C SER A 79 5.26 2.22 2.97
N ARG A 80 6.20 3.14 2.68
CA ARG A 80 6.12 4.01 1.49
C ARG A 80 6.19 3.23 0.19
N THR A 81 7.10 2.25 0.10
CA THR A 81 7.20 1.39 -1.09
C THR A 81 5.90 0.61 -1.30
N ASN A 82 5.28 0.12 -0.22
CA ASN A 82 3.97 -0.52 -0.29
C ASN A 82 2.88 0.43 -0.78
N ASP A 83 2.83 1.67 -0.25
CA ASP A 83 1.80 2.66 -0.61
C ASP A 83 1.93 3.10 -2.08
N GLU A 84 3.15 3.19 -2.63
CA GLU A 84 3.40 3.67 -4.00
C GLU A 84 3.34 2.55 -5.05
N ALA A 85 3.91 1.38 -4.76
CA ALA A 85 4.07 0.29 -5.72
C ALA A 85 3.28 -0.98 -5.35
N GLY A 86 2.85 -1.12 -4.10
CA GLY A 86 2.10 -2.27 -3.60
C GLY A 86 2.91 -3.56 -3.47
N ASP A 87 4.19 -3.54 -3.85
CA ASP A 87 5.14 -4.65 -3.77
C ASP A 87 6.57 -4.11 -3.63
N GLY A 88 7.57 -4.99 -3.46
CA GLY A 88 9.00 -4.63 -3.38
C GLY A 88 9.46 -4.14 -2.00
N THR A 89 8.65 -4.27 -0.99
CA THR A 89 8.91 -3.81 0.39
C THR A 89 10.16 -4.44 0.99
N THR A 90 10.37 -5.73 0.76
CA THR A 90 11.56 -6.47 1.19
C THR A 90 12.81 -5.99 0.45
N THR A 91 12.72 -5.78 -0.88
CA THR A 91 13.82 -5.25 -1.71
C THR A 91 14.23 -3.87 -1.22
N ALA A 92 13.28 -2.97 -0.96
CA ALA A 92 13.53 -1.63 -0.44
C ALA A 92 14.22 -1.67 0.93
N THR A 93 13.76 -2.54 1.83
CA THR A 93 14.36 -2.75 3.16
C THR A 93 15.82 -3.22 3.07
N VAL A 94 16.11 -4.18 2.18
CA VAL A 94 17.47 -4.70 1.95
C VAL A 94 18.39 -3.62 1.37
N LEU A 95 17.90 -2.84 0.41
CA LEU A 95 18.63 -1.70 -0.16
C LEU A 95 18.92 -0.64 0.89
N ALA A 96 17.93 -0.26 1.69
CA ALA A 96 18.10 0.72 2.77
C ALA A 96 19.16 0.28 3.79
N GLN A 97 19.09 -0.97 4.25
CA GLN A 97 20.10 -1.54 5.15
C GLN A 97 21.50 -1.48 4.52
N ALA A 98 21.64 -1.87 3.26
CA ALA A 98 22.92 -1.89 2.57
C ALA A 98 23.50 -0.47 2.43
N ILE A 99 22.70 0.51 2.04
CA ILE A 99 23.13 1.91 1.92
C ILE A 99 23.54 2.49 3.27
N VAL A 100 22.74 2.26 4.33
CA VAL A 100 23.05 2.74 5.69
C VAL A 100 24.34 2.13 6.20
N ARG A 101 24.50 0.80 6.08
CA ARG A 101 25.71 0.10 6.54
C ARG A 101 26.97 0.60 5.85
N GLU A 102 26.95 0.73 4.53
CA GLU A 102 28.09 1.23 3.78
C GLU A 102 28.33 2.72 4.04
N GLY A 103 27.27 3.53 4.15
CA GLY A 103 27.35 4.95 4.41
C GLY A 103 27.94 5.27 5.79
N LEU A 104 27.47 4.63 6.85
CA LEU A 104 27.99 4.84 8.20
C LEU A 104 29.46 4.43 8.37
N LYS A 105 29.94 3.43 7.59
CA LYS A 105 31.38 3.12 7.54
C LYS A 105 32.20 4.30 7.00
N GLN A 106 31.71 4.98 5.96
CA GLN A 106 32.40 6.14 5.38
C GLN A 106 32.35 7.35 6.32
N VAL A 107 31.21 7.56 7.01
CA VAL A 107 31.11 8.61 8.05
C VAL A 107 32.10 8.34 9.20
N ALA A 108 32.21 7.09 9.64
CA ALA A 108 33.20 6.70 10.67
C ALA A 108 34.65 6.87 10.18
N ALA A 109 34.90 6.77 8.88
CA ALA A 109 36.17 7.06 8.26
C ALA A 109 36.48 8.57 8.10
N GLY A 110 35.54 9.45 8.49
CA GLY A 110 35.73 10.91 8.52
C GLY A 110 35.25 11.65 7.27
N LEU A 111 34.55 10.99 6.33
CA LEU A 111 33.98 11.64 5.15
C LEU A 111 32.77 12.50 5.56
N ASN A 112 32.53 13.58 4.80
CA ASN A 112 31.41 14.50 5.05
C ASN A 112 30.06 13.85 4.74
N PRO A 113 29.16 13.66 5.75
CA PRO A 113 27.88 12.97 5.54
C PRO A 113 26.97 13.66 4.52
N MET A 114 27.02 15.00 4.44
CA MET A 114 26.17 15.76 3.50
C MET A 114 26.63 15.56 2.05
N ASP A 115 27.94 15.46 1.82
CA ASP A 115 28.47 15.18 0.48
C ASP A 115 28.30 13.70 0.12
N LEU A 116 28.43 12.78 1.07
CA LEU A 116 28.04 11.38 0.87
C LEU A 116 26.57 11.28 0.39
N LYS A 117 25.65 11.99 1.07
CA LYS A 117 24.24 12.02 0.67
C LYS A 117 24.06 12.57 -0.75
N ARG A 118 24.71 13.66 -1.12
CA ARG A 118 24.65 14.21 -2.48
C ARG A 118 25.13 13.20 -3.53
N GLY A 119 26.18 12.44 -3.21
CA GLY A 119 26.67 11.37 -4.07
C GLY A 119 25.68 10.21 -4.18
N ILE A 120 25.01 9.84 -3.10
CA ILE A 120 23.94 8.83 -3.09
C ILE A 120 22.75 9.30 -3.95
N ASP A 121 22.30 10.54 -3.76
CA ASP A 121 21.17 11.12 -4.52
C ASP A 121 21.48 11.13 -6.03
N LEU A 122 22.71 11.53 -6.41
CA LEU A 122 23.17 11.53 -7.79
C LEU A 122 23.20 10.13 -8.41
N ALA A 123 23.71 9.15 -7.66
CA ALA A 123 23.77 7.76 -8.10
C ALA A 123 22.36 7.15 -8.22
N THR A 124 21.49 7.42 -7.26
CA THR A 124 20.09 6.95 -7.27
C THR A 124 19.35 7.46 -8.49
N SER A 125 19.43 8.76 -8.79
CA SER A 125 18.82 9.34 -9.98
C SER A 125 19.33 8.69 -11.26
N LYS A 126 20.62 8.34 -11.31
CA LYS A 126 21.22 7.64 -12.46
C LYS A 126 20.70 6.21 -12.59
N VAL A 127 20.65 5.44 -11.50
CA VAL A 127 20.12 4.07 -11.48
C VAL A 127 18.66 4.03 -11.92
N VAL A 128 17.82 4.91 -11.36
CA VAL A 128 16.41 5.05 -11.72
C VAL A 128 16.23 5.37 -13.21
N GLY A 129 17.05 6.29 -13.74
CA GLY A 129 17.04 6.60 -15.16
C GLY A 129 17.43 5.39 -16.05
N GLU A 130 18.32 4.51 -15.61
CA GLU A 130 18.66 3.29 -16.34
C GLU A 130 17.57 2.22 -16.21
N ILE A 131 16.93 2.06 -15.04
CA ILE A 131 15.77 1.17 -14.84
C ILE A 131 14.65 1.54 -15.83
N LYS A 132 14.30 2.83 -15.93
CA LYS A 132 13.29 3.31 -16.88
C LYS A 132 13.63 3.03 -18.34
N LYS A 133 14.91 3.07 -18.71
CA LYS A 133 15.36 2.73 -20.08
C LYS A 133 15.34 1.23 -20.38
N MET A 134 15.54 0.40 -19.35
CA MET A 134 15.47 -1.06 -19.49
C MET A 134 14.04 -1.58 -19.50
N ALA A 135 13.10 -0.78 -19.03
CA ALA A 135 11.69 -1.14 -18.98
C ALA A 135 11.14 -1.32 -20.42
N ARG A 136 10.36 -2.37 -20.59
CA ARG A 136 9.57 -2.64 -21.79
C ARG A 136 8.13 -2.94 -21.44
N ASP A 137 7.22 -2.58 -22.29
CA ASP A 137 5.80 -2.85 -22.09
C ASP A 137 5.53 -4.35 -21.98
N VAL A 138 4.52 -4.70 -21.21
CA VAL A 138 3.96 -6.06 -21.11
C VAL A 138 3.30 -6.39 -22.45
N LYS A 139 3.67 -7.53 -23.06
CA LYS A 139 3.22 -7.90 -24.41
C LYS A 139 1.88 -8.60 -24.42
N ASP A 140 1.68 -9.51 -23.49
CA ASP A 140 0.54 -10.44 -23.49
C ASP A 140 0.16 -10.91 -22.09
N SER A 141 -0.89 -11.70 -22.03
CA SER A 141 -1.42 -12.29 -20.79
C SER A 141 -0.43 -13.24 -20.11
N ASP A 142 0.47 -13.88 -20.87
CA ASP A 142 1.46 -14.80 -20.32
C ASP A 142 2.50 -14.03 -19.50
N GLU A 143 2.95 -12.87 -19.98
CA GLU A 143 3.85 -11.98 -19.21
C GLU A 143 3.16 -11.43 -17.96
N VAL A 144 1.87 -11.11 -18.02
CA VAL A 144 1.06 -10.75 -16.85
C VAL A 144 1.06 -11.89 -15.83
N ALA A 145 0.79 -13.13 -16.28
CA ALA A 145 0.82 -14.30 -15.41
C ALA A 145 2.21 -14.55 -14.80
N GLN A 146 3.28 -14.32 -15.56
CA GLN A 146 4.66 -14.46 -15.06
C GLN A 146 4.97 -13.44 -13.95
N VAL A 147 4.60 -12.15 -14.11
CA VAL A 147 4.76 -11.14 -13.07
C VAL A 147 4.01 -11.56 -11.80
N GLY A 148 2.74 -11.94 -11.94
CA GLY A 148 1.94 -12.41 -10.81
C GLY A 148 2.54 -13.65 -10.13
N THR A 149 3.06 -14.59 -10.90
CA THR A 149 3.74 -15.79 -10.39
C THR A 149 4.99 -15.44 -9.58
N ILE A 150 5.83 -14.53 -10.07
CA ILE A 150 7.05 -14.12 -9.37
C ILE A 150 6.71 -13.42 -8.05
N SER A 151 5.79 -12.47 -8.07
CA SER A 151 5.35 -11.76 -6.86
C SER A 151 4.67 -12.70 -5.85
N ALA A 152 3.94 -13.72 -6.35
CA ALA A 152 3.36 -14.79 -5.53
C ALA A 152 4.37 -15.88 -5.07
N ASN A 153 5.67 -15.59 -5.08
CA ASN A 153 6.74 -16.52 -4.67
C ASN A 153 6.80 -17.83 -5.49
N GLY A 154 6.46 -17.79 -6.77
CA GLY A 154 6.54 -18.91 -7.70
C GLY A 154 5.25 -19.71 -7.85
N GLU A 155 4.12 -19.29 -7.26
CA GLU A 155 2.82 -19.95 -7.43
C GLU A 155 2.15 -19.54 -8.76
N ALA A 156 2.32 -20.39 -9.78
CA ALA A 156 1.80 -20.15 -11.13
C ALA A 156 0.26 -20.05 -11.18
N GLU A 157 -0.44 -20.72 -10.28
CA GLU A 157 -1.90 -20.67 -10.19
C GLU A 157 -2.40 -19.25 -9.89
N ILE A 158 -1.75 -18.56 -8.95
CA ILE A 158 -2.09 -17.16 -8.59
C ILE A 158 -1.83 -16.22 -9.78
N GLY A 159 -0.67 -16.36 -10.44
CA GLY A 159 -0.35 -15.56 -11.62
C GLY A 159 -1.37 -15.74 -12.75
N GLN A 160 -1.80 -16.98 -13.01
CA GLN A 160 -2.80 -17.27 -14.04
C GLN A 160 -4.16 -16.70 -13.67
N GLN A 161 -4.61 -16.84 -12.41
CA GLN A 161 -5.89 -16.28 -11.94
C GLN A 161 -5.95 -14.76 -12.11
N ILE A 162 -4.85 -14.05 -11.82
CA ILE A 162 -4.76 -12.61 -12.02
C ILE A 162 -4.82 -12.25 -13.50
N ALA A 163 -4.06 -12.96 -14.35
CA ALA A 163 -4.07 -12.73 -15.79
C ALA A 163 -5.46 -12.98 -16.39
N ASP A 164 -6.15 -14.04 -15.99
CA ASP A 164 -7.53 -14.35 -16.42
C ASP A 164 -8.52 -13.28 -15.94
N ALA A 165 -8.36 -12.78 -14.70
CA ALA A 165 -9.16 -11.69 -14.17
C ALA A 165 -8.95 -10.40 -14.98
N MET A 166 -7.68 -10.03 -15.25
CA MET A 166 -7.37 -8.87 -16.08
C MET A 166 -7.89 -8.99 -17.51
N GLN A 167 -7.85 -10.18 -18.09
CA GLN A 167 -8.41 -10.41 -19.42
C GLN A 167 -9.92 -10.19 -19.45
N LYS A 168 -10.64 -10.55 -18.38
CA LYS A 168 -12.10 -10.38 -18.27
C LYS A 168 -12.51 -8.91 -18.12
N VAL A 169 -11.79 -8.12 -17.32
CA VAL A 169 -12.15 -6.73 -17.02
C VAL A 169 -11.34 -5.70 -17.79
N GLY A 170 -10.30 -6.12 -18.52
CA GLY A 170 -9.36 -5.26 -19.24
C GLY A 170 -8.22 -4.74 -18.35
N ASN A 171 -7.21 -4.13 -18.98
CA ASN A 171 -6.00 -3.65 -18.30
C ASN A 171 -6.26 -2.54 -17.27
N GLU A 172 -7.30 -1.74 -17.48
CA GLU A 172 -7.76 -0.68 -16.56
C GLU A 172 -8.89 -1.16 -15.65
N GLY A 173 -9.28 -2.44 -15.75
CA GLY A 173 -10.35 -3.02 -14.97
C GLY A 173 -9.99 -3.18 -13.50
N VAL A 174 -11.00 -3.13 -12.66
CA VAL A 174 -10.84 -3.27 -11.21
C VAL A 174 -10.85 -4.73 -10.82
N ILE A 175 -9.85 -5.14 -10.04
CA ILE A 175 -9.79 -6.47 -9.44
C ILE A 175 -9.70 -6.29 -7.93
N THR A 176 -10.52 -7.02 -7.18
CA THR A 176 -10.50 -7.06 -5.71
C THR A 176 -10.27 -8.49 -5.23
N VAL A 177 -9.67 -8.62 -4.05
CA VAL A 177 -9.38 -9.91 -3.44
C VAL A 177 -10.16 -10.06 -2.15
N GLU A 178 -10.92 -11.14 -2.03
CA GLU A 178 -11.77 -11.44 -0.87
C GLU A 178 -11.45 -12.82 -0.30
N GLU A 179 -11.85 -13.06 0.95
CA GLU A 179 -11.79 -14.38 1.56
C GLU A 179 -12.98 -15.22 1.11
N ASN A 180 -12.72 -16.46 0.67
CA ASN A 180 -13.77 -17.45 0.42
C ASN A 180 -13.99 -18.32 1.67
N LYS A 181 -15.22 -18.73 1.89
CA LYS A 181 -15.56 -19.73 2.91
C LYS A 181 -15.34 -21.16 2.41
N GLY A 182 -15.11 -21.33 1.10
CA GLY A 182 -14.80 -22.60 0.45
C GLY A 182 -13.31 -22.93 0.44
N LEU A 183 -12.98 -24.13 -0.04
CA LEU A 183 -11.61 -24.60 -0.17
C LEU A 183 -10.91 -24.06 -1.42
N GLU A 184 -11.67 -23.82 -2.47
CA GLU A 184 -11.17 -23.42 -3.78
C GLU A 184 -11.18 -21.90 -3.94
N THR A 185 -10.22 -21.40 -4.71
CA THR A 185 -10.18 -19.99 -5.12
C THR A 185 -11.01 -19.83 -6.39
N GLU A 186 -11.91 -18.87 -6.41
CA GLU A 186 -12.84 -18.58 -7.50
C GLU A 186 -12.67 -17.14 -7.97
N THR A 187 -12.91 -16.90 -9.28
CA THR A 187 -12.86 -15.56 -9.88
C THR A 187 -14.15 -15.26 -10.61
N ASP A 188 -14.94 -14.33 -10.07
CA ASP A 188 -16.19 -13.84 -10.63
C ASP A 188 -16.05 -12.39 -11.13
N VAL A 189 -16.84 -12.03 -12.14
CA VAL A 189 -17.01 -10.63 -12.54
C VAL A 189 -18.39 -10.18 -12.12
N VAL A 190 -18.44 -9.11 -11.34
CA VAL A 190 -19.66 -8.53 -10.79
C VAL A 190 -19.81 -7.07 -11.24
N GLU A 191 -21.03 -6.54 -11.16
CA GLU A 191 -21.26 -5.13 -11.43
C GLU A 191 -20.56 -4.27 -10.35
N GLY A 192 -19.77 -3.30 -10.78
CA GLY A 192 -18.99 -2.49 -9.84
C GLY A 192 -18.23 -1.38 -10.54
N MET A 193 -17.65 -0.49 -9.73
CA MET A 193 -16.90 0.67 -10.21
C MET A 193 -15.87 1.11 -9.20
N GLN A 194 -14.72 1.61 -9.68
CA GLN A 194 -13.74 2.33 -8.87
C GLN A 194 -13.63 3.79 -9.33
N PHE A 195 -13.42 4.69 -8.38
CA PHE A 195 -13.13 6.11 -8.66
C PHE A 195 -12.11 6.69 -7.68
N ASP A 196 -11.37 7.69 -8.14
CA ASP A 196 -10.20 8.29 -7.47
C ASP A 196 -10.63 9.30 -6.40
N ARG A 197 -11.27 8.82 -5.34
CA ARG A 197 -11.61 9.58 -4.13
C ARG A 197 -11.58 8.64 -2.93
N GLY A 198 -10.72 8.91 -1.98
CA GLY A 198 -10.63 8.15 -0.75
C GLY A 198 -11.46 8.72 0.39
N TYR A 199 -11.32 8.15 1.59
CA TYR A 199 -12.04 8.59 2.76
C TYR A 199 -11.65 10.01 3.18
N LEU A 200 -12.64 10.79 3.63
CA LEU A 200 -12.45 12.17 4.10
C LEU A 200 -11.76 12.26 5.47
N SER A 201 -11.69 11.19 6.20
CA SER A 201 -11.03 11.14 7.51
C SER A 201 -10.43 9.76 7.76
N PRO A 202 -9.18 9.67 8.25
CA PRO A 202 -8.57 8.40 8.66
C PRO A 202 -9.37 7.67 9.76
N TYR A 203 -10.20 8.39 10.51
CA TYR A 203 -11.08 7.78 11.50
C TYR A 203 -12.18 6.91 10.90
N PHE A 204 -12.42 6.95 9.59
CA PHE A 204 -13.33 6.03 8.92
C PHE A 204 -12.72 4.66 8.64
N VAL A 205 -11.42 4.48 8.81
CA VAL A 205 -10.72 3.21 8.65
C VAL A 205 -11.32 2.13 9.55
N THR A 206 -11.55 0.95 8.99
CA THR A 206 -12.02 -0.25 9.70
C THR A 206 -10.91 -1.30 9.83
N ASN A 207 -9.97 -1.32 8.88
CA ASN A 207 -8.80 -2.17 8.88
C ASN A 207 -7.55 -1.31 9.02
N ALA A 208 -7.00 -1.24 10.23
CA ALA A 208 -5.83 -0.40 10.53
C ALA A 208 -4.55 -0.90 9.85
N ASP A 209 -4.40 -2.21 9.62
CA ASP A 209 -3.20 -2.79 9.01
C ASP A 209 -3.06 -2.37 7.54
N LYS A 210 -4.19 -2.37 6.81
CA LYS A 210 -4.27 -1.96 5.40
C LYS A 210 -4.65 -0.50 5.21
N MET A 211 -4.96 0.24 6.28
CA MET A 211 -5.50 1.61 6.24
C MET A 211 -6.71 1.73 5.29
N THR A 212 -7.61 0.74 5.31
CA THR A 212 -8.81 0.70 4.48
C THR A 212 -10.09 0.78 5.32
N SER A 213 -11.15 1.34 4.73
CA SER A 213 -12.50 1.25 5.26
C SER A 213 -13.29 0.27 4.42
N GLU A 214 -13.75 -0.81 5.03
CA GLU A 214 -14.55 -1.85 4.38
C GLU A 214 -15.96 -1.84 4.96
N LEU A 215 -16.96 -1.72 4.09
CA LEU A 215 -18.38 -1.67 4.43
C LEU A 215 -19.09 -2.79 3.69
N GLU A 216 -19.68 -3.75 4.41
CA GLU A 216 -20.42 -4.89 3.85
C GLU A 216 -21.93 -4.64 3.89
N ASP A 217 -22.66 -5.07 2.85
CA ASP A 217 -24.10 -4.81 2.67
C ASP A 217 -24.46 -3.34 2.86
N CYS A 218 -23.68 -2.47 2.22
CA CYS A 218 -23.63 -1.04 2.44
C CYS A 218 -24.78 -0.30 1.74
N MET A 219 -25.36 0.67 2.44
CA MET A 219 -26.23 1.69 1.85
C MET A 219 -25.40 2.87 1.36
N ILE A 220 -25.79 3.50 0.26
CA ILE A 220 -25.05 4.58 -0.38
C ILE A 220 -25.95 5.78 -0.58
N LEU A 221 -25.61 6.89 0.07
CA LEU A 221 -26.23 8.18 -0.16
C LEU A 221 -25.43 8.97 -1.18
N LEU A 222 -26.10 9.38 -2.26
CA LEU A 222 -25.53 10.19 -3.33
C LEU A 222 -26.09 11.62 -3.24
N HIS A 223 -25.24 12.60 -2.94
CA HIS A 223 -25.68 14.00 -2.78
C HIS A 223 -24.87 14.93 -3.67
N GLU A 224 -25.56 15.80 -4.41
CA GLU A 224 -24.92 16.67 -5.39
C GLU A 224 -24.12 17.81 -4.77
N LYS A 225 -24.54 18.31 -3.58
CA LYS A 225 -23.95 19.47 -2.90
C LYS A 225 -23.07 19.07 -1.72
N LYS A 226 -22.46 20.07 -1.12
CA LYS A 226 -21.69 19.92 0.12
C LYS A 226 -22.58 19.69 1.33
N LEU A 227 -22.08 18.89 2.27
CA LEU A 227 -22.68 18.63 3.57
C LEU A 227 -21.84 19.30 4.66
N SER A 228 -22.33 20.40 5.22
CA SER A 228 -21.70 21.11 6.34
C SER A 228 -22.45 20.95 7.67
N SER A 229 -23.73 20.57 7.63
CA SER A 229 -24.56 20.26 8.80
C SER A 229 -25.31 18.94 8.58
N LEU A 230 -25.49 18.16 9.64
CA LEU A 230 -26.25 16.91 9.61
C LEU A 230 -27.72 17.05 10.00
N GLN A 231 -28.15 18.24 10.37
CA GLN A 231 -29.50 18.44 10.90
C GLN A 231 -30.59 17.97 9.93
N SER A 232 -30.39 18.22 8.63
CA SER A 232 -31.29 17.75 7.56
C SER A 232 -31.25 16.24 7.34
N MET A 233 -30.21 15.56 7.81
CA MET A 233 -30.01 14.11 7.65
C MET A 233 -30.42 13.30 8.89
N VAL A 234 -30.75 13.91 10.00
CA VAL A 234 -31.05 13.19 11.26
C VAL A 234 -32.08 12.09 11.08
N PRO A 235 -33.23 12.31 10.41
CA PRO A 235 -34.24 11.26 10.21
C PRO A 235 -33.70 10.05 9.41
N LEU A 236 -32.86 10.33 8.39
CA LEU A 236 -32.23 9.28 7.59
C LEU A 236 -31.22 8.50 8.44
N LEU A 237 -30.36 9.19 9.19
CA LEU A 237 -29.35 8.56 10.06
C LEU A 237 -30.00 7.70 11.15
N GLU A 238 -31.10 8.12 11.73
CA GLU A 238 -31.87 7.31 12.69
C GLU A 238 -32.41 6.03 12.05
N SER A 239 -32.93 6.10 10.82
CA SER A 239 -33.39 4.94 10.07
C SER A 239 -32.23 3.98 9.73
N VAL A 240 -31.06 4.51 9.33
CA VAL A 240 -29.85 3.72 9.07
C VAL A 240 -29.37 3.02 10.35
N ILE A 241 -29.35 3.70 11.48
CA ILE A 241 -28.98 3.10 12.78
C ILE A 241 -29.94 1.94 13.13
N GLN A 242 -31.22 2.12 12.94
CA GLN A 242 -32.22 1.07 13.20
C GLN A 242 -32.03 -0.14 12.28
N SER A 243 -31.62 0.08 11.02
CA SER A 243 -31.35 -1.01 10.06
C SER A 243 -30.07 -1.79 10.36
N GLN A 244 -29.17 -1.25 11.19
CA GLN A 244 -27.82 -1.76 11.49
C GLN A 244 -26.90 -1.92 10.26
N LYS A 245 -27.29 -1.38 9.12
CA LYS A 245 -26.48 -1.43 7.89
C LYS A 245 -25.47 -0.28 7.87
N PRO A 246 -24.28 -0.51 7.29
CA PRO A 246 -23.33 0.56 7.06
C PRO A 246 -23.87 1.58 6.04
N LEU A 247 -23.42 2.83 6.17
CA LEU A 247 -23.73 3.91 5.24
C LEU A 247 -22.47 4.50 4.64
N LEU A 248 -22.39 4.57 3.33
CA LEU A 248 -21.43 5.39 2.60
C LEU A 248 -22.12 6.69 2.16
N ILE A 249 -21.52 7.82 2.45
CA ILE A 249 -21.93 9.13 1.92
C ILE A 249 -20.99 9.53 0.79
N ILE A 250 -21.52 9.76 -0.39
CA ILE A 250 -20.81 10.31 -1.54
C ILE A 250 -21.44 11.68 -1.85
N ALA A 251 -20.72 12.74 -1.53
CA ALA A 251 -21.19 14.11 -1.71
C ALA A 251 -20.11 14.99 -2.36
N GLU A 252 -20.49 16.20 -2.82
CA GLU A 252 -19.47 17.15 -3.31
C GLU A 252 -18.33 17.34 -2.32
N ASP A 253 -18.68 17.51 -1.04
CA ASP A 253 -17.79 17.52 0.11
C ASP A 253 -18.57 17.23 1.38
N VAL A 254 -17.89 16.74 2.42
CA VAL A 254 -18.44 16.66 3.78
C VAL A 254 -17.45 17.35 4.70
N GLU A 255 -17.84 18.49 5.26
CA GLU A 255 -16.92 19.37 5.96
C GLU A 255 -17.48 19.89 7.31
N GLY A 256 -16.62 20.50 8.11
CA GLY A 256 -17.00 21.21 9.30
C GLY A 256 -17.69 20.32 10.35
N GLU A 257 -18.83 20.79 10.87
CA GLU A 257 -19.62 20.11 11.90
C GLU A 257 -20.14 18.74 11.43
N ALA A 258 -20.52 18.63 10.16
CA ALA A 258 -21.02 17.37 9.61
C ALA A 258 -19.96 16.26 9.69
N LEU A 259 -18.75 16.52 9.19
CA LEU A 259 -17.66 15.54 9.25
C LEU A 259 -17.29 15.16 10.69
N ALA A 260 -17.14 16.17 11.56
CA ALA A 260 -16.80 15.93 12.95
C ALA A 260 -17.83 15.07 13.67
N THR A 261 -19.12 15.32 13.43
CA THR A 261 -20.22 14.56 14.03
C THR A 261 -20.26 13.12 13.53
N LEU A 262 -20.05 12.88 12.22
CA LEU A 262 -19.98 11.52 11.66
C LEU A 262 -18.81 10.73 12.28
N VAL A 263 -17.63 11.33 12.39
CA VAL A 263 -16.45 10.72 13.03
C VAL A 263 -16.73 10.37 14.49
N VAL A 264 -17.30 11.29 15.28
CA VAL A 264 -17.61 11.04 16.69
C VAL A 264 -18.62 9.90 16.85
N ASN A 265 -19.68 9.86 16.04
CA ASN A 265 -20.68 8.80 16.11
C ASN A 265 -20.10 7.43 15.69
N LYS A 266 -19.22 7.39 14.71
CA LYS A 266 -18.48 6.16 14.34
C LYS A 266 -17.61 5.68 15.51
N LEU A 267 -16.81 6.57 16.11
CA LEU A 267 -15.91 6.23 17.21
C LEU A 267 -16.67 5.72 18.46
N ARG A 268 -17.87 6.23 18.69
CA ARG A 268 -18.76 5.75 19.76
C ARG A 268 -19.43 4.41 19.45
N GLY A 269 -19.21 3.86 18.25
CA GLY A 269 -19.80 2.58 17.81
C GLY A 269 -21.31 2.65 17.49
N GLY A 270 -21.90 3.85 17.46
CA GLY A 270 -23.34 4.04 17.19
C GLY A 270 -23.69 3.98 15.71
N LEU A 271 -22.72 4.20 14.80
CA LEU A 271 -22.96 4.27 13.37
C LEU A 271 -21.77 3.68 12.60
N LYS A 272 -22.05 2.73 11.72
CA LYS A 272 -21.05 2.23 10.75
C LYS A 272 -21.12 3.11 9.52
N ILE A 273 -20.16 4.03 9.35
CA ILE A 273 -20.23 5.06 8.30
C ILE A 273 -18.86 5.40 7.75
N ALA A 274 -18.83 5.75 6.46
CA ALA A 274 -17.73 6.45 5.83
C ALA A 274 -18.27 7.56 4.93
N ALA A 275 -17.43 8.54 4.63
CA ALA A 275 -17.74 9.62 3.72
C ALA A 275 -16.58 9.87 2.76
N VAL A 276 -16.92 10.07 1.49
CA VAL A 276 -15.98 10.36 0.39
C VAL A 276 -16.48 11.51 -0.45
N LYS A 277 -15.56 12.17 -1.16
CA LYS A 277 -15.95 13.18 -2.17
C LYS A 277 -16.47 12.50 -3.43
N ALA A 278 -17.46 13.09 -4.05
CA ALA A 278 -17.91 12.67 -5.37
C ALA A 278 -16.81 12.88 -6.42
N PRO A 279 -16.64 11.95 -7.37
CA PRO A 279 -15.65 12.07 -8.43
C PRO A 279 -16.02 13.16 -9.43
N GLY A 280 -15.01 13.80 -10.04
CA GLY A 280 -15.20 14.85 -11.05
C GLY A 280 -15.55 16.23 -10.49
N PHE A 281 -15.82 17.17 -11.39
CA PHE A 281 -16.16 18.56 -11.08
C PHE A 281 -17.30 19.03 -12.00
N GLY A 282 -18.14 19.96 -11.51
CA GLY A 282 -19.22 20.54 -12.29
C GLY A 282 -20.17 19.49 -12.87
N ASP A 283 -20.52 19.61 -14.16
CA ASP A 283 -21.44 18.70 -14.83
C ASP A 283 -20.92 17.26 -14.91
N ARG A 284 -19.60 17.06 -14.95
CA ARG A 284 -19.00 15.72 -14.88
C ARG A 284 -19.26 15.04 -13.54
N ARG A 285 -19.20 15.78 -12.44
CA ARG A 285 -19.55 15.23 -11.12
C ARG A 285 -21.00 14.77 -11.10
N LYS A 286 -21.93 15.56 -11.65
CA LYS A 286 -23.34 15.18 -11.76
C LYS A 286 -23.51 13.90 -12.58
N ALA A 287 -22.81 13.82 -13.71
CA ALA A 287 -22.84 12.64 -14.57
C ALA A 287 -22.26 11.38 -13.88
N MET A 288 -21.15 11.52 -13.15
CA MET A 288 -20.54 10.42 -12.40
C MET A 288 -21.42 9.97 -11.22
N LEU A 289 -22.05 10.90 -10.50
CA LEU A 289 -23.02 10.56 -9.45
C LEU A 289 -24.20 9.78 -10.02
N GLN A 290 -24.69 10.17 -11.21
CA GLN A 290 -25.75 9.45 -11.90
C GLN A 290 -25.31 8.04 -12.32
N ASP A 291 -24.06 7.87 -12.78
CA ASP A 291 -23.52 6.57 -13.13
C ASP A 291 -23.46 5.65 -11.89
N ILE A 292 -23.03 6.19 -10.74
CA ILE A 292 -23.02 5.47 -9.46
C ILE A 292 -24.44 5.14 -9.00
N ALA A 293 -25.40 6.05 -9.18
CA ALA A 293 -26.80 5.82 -8.83
C ALA A 293 -27.38 4.63 -9.61
N ILE A 294 -27.15 4.59 -10.92
CA ILE A 294 -27.60 3.49 -11.78
C ILE A 294 -26.92 2.18 -11.38
N LEU A 295 -25.61 2.22 -11.11
CA LEU A 295 -24.85 1.04 -10.68
C LEU A 295 -25.35 0.45 -9.36
N THR A 296 -25.79 1.29 -8.44
CA THR A 296 -26.18 0.89 -7.07
C THR A 296 -27.68 0.80 -6.84
N GLY A 297 -28.46 1.12 -7.88
CA GLY A 297 -29.93 1.13 -7.81
C GLY A 297 -30.49 2.26 -6.93
N GLY A 298 -29.72 3.33 -6.69
CA GLY A 298 -30.13 4.47 -5.89
C GLY A 298 -30.51 5.70 -6.71
N GLN A 299 -30.70 6.81 -6.03
CA GLN A 299 -31.01 8.11 -6.64
C GLN A 299 -30.02 9.18 -6.21
N VAL A 300 -29.68 10.10 -7.11
CA VAL A 300 -28.89 11.29 -6.77
C VAL A 300 -29.82 12.31 -6.12
N ILE A 301 -29.54 12.67 -4.90
CA ILE A 301 -30.28 13.72 -4.19
C ILE A 301 -29.79 15.08 -4.68
N SER A 302 -30.62 15.72 -5.50
CA SER A 302 -30.34 17.02 -6.13
C SER A 302 -31.44 18.02 -5.79
N GLU A 303 -31.03 19.16 -5.22
CA GLU A 303 -31.96 20.26 -4.97
C GLU A 303 -32.46 20.90 -6.27
N ASP A 304 -31.68 20.83 -7.35
CA ASP A 304 -32.08 21.31 -8.68
C ASP A 304 -33.28 20.54 -9.23
N LEU A 305 -33.46 19.29 -8.77
CA LEU A 305 -34.62 18.44 -9.08
C LEU A 305 -35.72 18.53 -8.01
N GLY A 306 -35.60 19.46 -7.05
CA GLY A 306 -36.57 19.68 -5.98
C GLY A 306 -36.48 18.67 -4.83
N MET A 307 -35.43 17.83 -4.79
CA MET A 307 -35.21 16.87 -3.71
C MET A 307 -34.48 17.54 -2.52
N LYS A 308 -35.03 17.37 -1.32
CA LYS A 308 -34.40 17.87 -0.08
C LYS A 308 -33.89 16.71 0.74
N LEU A 309 -32.77 16.92 1.43
CA LEU A 309 -32.18 15.90 2.32
C LEU A 309 -33.14 15.42 3.42
N GLU A 310 -34.01 16.30 3.92
CA GLU A 310 -35.02 15.96 4.94
C GLU A 310 -36.08 14.98 4.45
N SER A 311 -36.26 14.87 3.13
CA SER A 311 -37.26 13.99 2.51
C SER A 311 -36.65 12.67 2.00
N VAL A 312 -35.36 12.43 2.22
CA VAL A 312 -34.68 11.21 1.77
C VAL A 312 -35.12 10.02 2.60
N THR A 313 -35.56 8.99 1.92
CA THR A 313 -35.99 7.71 2.49
C THR A 313 -35.01 6.59 2.14
N MET A 314 -35.08 5.47 2.86
CA MET A 314 -34.15 4.34 2.68
C MET A 314 -34.18 3.73 1.29
N ASP A 315 -35.31 3.78 0.60
CA ASP A 315 -35.50 3.28 -0.76
C ASP A 315 -34.87 4.16 -1.86
N MET A 316 -34.50 5.39 -1.51
CA MET A 316 -33.74 6.29 -2.40
C MET A 316 -32.23 6.01 -2.36
N LEU A 317 -31.76 5.29 -1.33
CA LEU A 317 -30.35 4.96 -1.19
C LEU A 317 -29.95 3.86 -2.16
N GLY A 318 -28.76 4.01 -2.76
CA GLY A 318 -28.11 2.90 -3.46
C GLY A 318 -27.66 1.83 -2.47
N THR A 319 -27.43 0.63 -2.97
CA THR A 319 -26.87 -0.47 -2.17
C THR A 319 -25.77 -1.21 -2.93
N ALA A 320 -24.80 -1.73 -2.20
CA ALA A 320 -23.76 -2.59 -2.73
C ALA A 320 -23.40 -3.65 -1.70
N LYS A 321 -22.97 -4.80 -2.17
CA LYS A 321 -22.57 -5.89 -1.30
C LYS A 321 -21.31 -5.55 -0.51
N LYS A 322 -20.37 -4.87 -1.16
CA LYS A 322 -19.16 -4.39 -0.50
C LYS A 322 -18.72 -3.03 -1.06
N VAL A 323 -18.22 -2.17 -0.17
CA VAL A 323 -17.49 -0.96 -0.55
C VAL A 323 -16.15 -0.99 0.17
N GLN A 324 -15.07 -0.79 -0.59
CA GLN A 324 -13.72 -0.66 -0.08
C GLN A 324 -13.20 0.74 -0.37
N ILE A 325 -12.72 1.42 0.66
CA ILE A 325 -12.22 2.79 0.55
C ILE A 325 -10.79 2.82 1.08
N THR A 326 -9.86 3.27 0.26
CA THR A 326 -8.49 3.57 0.64
C THR A 326 -8.34 5.07 0.90
N LYS A 327 -7.11 5.54 1.12
CA LYS A 327 -6.80 6.96 1.23
C LYS A 327 -7.14 7.74 -0.05
N ASP A 328 -7.01 7.10 -1.21
CA ASP A 328 -7.06 7.77 -2.52
C ASP A 328 -8.22 7.29 -3.41
N GLU A 329 -8.79 6.11 -3.16
CA GLU A 329 -9.74 5.46 -4.04
C GLU A 329 -10.95 4.87 -3.30
N THR A 330 -12.07 4.78 -3.99
CA THR A 330 -13.28 4.07 -3.54
C THR A 330 -13.70 3.06 -4.59
N THR A 331 -13.85 1.79 -4.18
CA THR A 331 -14.31 0.68 -5.01
C THR A 331 -15.66 0.19 -4.52
N ILE A 332 -16.66 0.22 -5.39
CA ILE A 332 -18.00 -0.35 -5.18
C ILE A 332 -18.04 -1.71 -5.86
N VAL A 333 -18.36 -2.75 -5.11
CA VAL A 333 -18.40 -4.15 -5.59
C VAL A 333 -19.82 -4.69 -5.44
N ASP A 334 -20.32 -5.30 -6.50
CA ASP A 334 -21.65 -5.92 -6.56
C ASP A 334 -22.76 -4.92 -6.18
N GLY A 335 -22.86 -3.85 -6.99
CA GLY A 335 -23.93 -2.85 -6.88
C GLY A 335 -25.30 -3.45 -7.26
N ALA A 336 -26.35 -3.05 -6.57
CA ALA A 336 -27.70 -3.59 -6.76
C ALA A 336 -28.47 -3.02 -7.96
N GLY A 337 -27.82 -2.23 -8.82
CA GLY A 337 -28.43 -1.69 -10.04
C GLY A 337 -28.85 -2.77 -11.03
N ALA A 338 -29.94 -2.53 -11.73
CA ALA A 338 -30.41 -3.46 -12.77
C ALA A 338 -29.44 -3.46 -13.96
N LYS A 339 -28.95 -4.64 -14.36
CA LYS A 339 -28.02 -4.80 -15.47
C LYS A 339 -28.49 -4.14 -16.77
N ALA A 340 -29.78 -4.23 -17.06
CA ALA A 340 -30.37 -3.58 -18.24
C ALA A 340 -30.26 -2.03 -18.19
N GLU A 341 -30.35 -1.42 -17.02
CA GLU A 341 -30.18 0.02 -16.84
C GLU A 341 -28.72 0.44 -17.00
N ILE A 342 -27.78 -0.37 -16.49
CA ILE A 342 -26.34 -0.16 -16.65
C ILE A 342 -25.97 -0.25 -18.13
N GLU A 343 -26.43 -1.28 -18.86
CA GLU A 343 -26.19 -1.45 -20.29
C GLU A 343 -26.81 -0.30 -21.12
N SER A 344 -28.01 0.15 -20.76
CA SER A 344 -28.64 1.32 -21.37
C SER A 344 -27.81 2.59 -21.16
N ARG A 345 -27.29 2.78 -19.94
CA ARG A 345 -26.43 3.92 -19.62
C ARG A 345 -25.11 3.89 -20.40
N VAL A 346 -24.48 2.74 -20.52
CA VAL A 346 -23.27 2.55 -21.33
C VAL A 346 -23.54 2.91 -22.80
N THR A 347 -24.68 2.46 -23.35
CA THR A 347 -25.08 2.78 -24.72
C THR A 347 -25.30 4.28 -24.91
N GLN A 348 -25.94 4.95 -23.95
CA GLN A 348 -26.11 6.40 -23.97
C GLN A 348 -24.79 7.15 -24.00
N ILE A 349 -23.79 6.74 -23.16
CA ILE A 349 -22.48 7.38 -23.13
C ILE A 349 -21.72 7.12 -24.44
N ARG A 350 -21.84 5.92 -25.03
CA ARG A 350 -21.24 5.62 -26.35
C ARG A 350 -21.77 6.53 -27.44
N SER A 351 -23.08 6.80 -27.47
CA SER A 351 -23.62 7.77 -28.41
C SER A 351 -23.05 9.18 -28.21
N GLN A 352 -22.84 9.60 -26.96
CA GLN A 352 -22.18 10.89 -26.66
C GLN A 352 -20.73 10.93 -27.15
N ILE A 353 -20.00 9.81 -27.13
CA ILE A 353 -18.64 9.71 -27.66
C ILE A 353 -18.63 9.95 -29.18
N GLU A 354 -19.63 9.45 -29.89
CA GLU A 354 -19.75 9.65 -31.34
C GLU A 354 -20.16 11.08 -31.72
N GLU A 355 -20.95 11.75 -30.88
CA GLU A 355 -21.45 13.10 -31.11
C GLU A 355 -20.47 14.20 -30.75
N THR A 356 -19.53 13.95 -29.81
CA THR A 356 -18.62 14.96 -29.34
C THR A 356 -17.52 15.29 -30.34
N SER A 357 -17.27 16.59 -30.55
CA SER A 357 -16.16 17.09 -31.36
C SER A 357 -14.87 17.38 -30.54
N SER A 358 -14.96 17.29 -29.20
CA SER A 358 -13.84 17.53 -28.29
C SER A 358 -13.10 16.24 -28.00
N ASP A 359 -11.82 16.16 -28.32
CA ASP A 359 -10.99 14.98 -28.02
C ASP A 359 -10.88 14.74 -26.52
N TYR A 360 -10.80 15.82 -25.72
CA TYR A 360 -10.78 15.72 -24.28
C TYR A 360 -12.08 15.17 -23.69
N ASP A 361 -13.25 15.62 -24.18
CA ASP A 361 -14.53 15.10 -23.71
C ASP A 361 -14.73 13.66 -24.16
N ARG A 362 -14.26 13.32 -25.37
CA ARG A 362 -14.26 11.94 -25.87
C ARG A 362 -13.47 11.01 -24.95
N GLU A 363 -12.26 11.40 -24.57
CA GLU A 363 -11.42 10.64 -23.62
C GLU A 363 -12.15 10.43 -22.28
N LYS A 364 -12.74 11.48 -21.72
CA LYS A 364 -13.46 11.39 -20.43
C LYS A 364 -14.75 10.57 -20.50
N LEU A 365 -15.42 10.57 -21.63
CA LEU A 365 -16.57 9.70 -21.86
C LEU A 365 -16.13 8.23 -22.01
N GLN A 366 -15.00 7.97 -22.69
CA GLN A 366 -14.42 6.64 -22.80
C GLN A 366 -14.02 6.08 -21.42
N GLU A 367 -13.38 6.88 -20.55
CA GLU A 367 -13.09 6.49 -19.16
C GLU A 367 -14.38 6.10 -18.40
N ARG A 368 -15.47 6.83 -18.55
CA ARG A 368 -16.74 6.51 -17.90
C ARG A 368 -17.33 5.19 -18.41
N VAL A 369 -17.27 4.94 -19.72
CA VAL A 369 -17.70 3.66 -20.30
C VAL A 369 -16.86 2.52 -19.74
N ALA A 370 -15.53 2.67 -19.72
CA ALA A 370 -14.64 1.65 -19.20
C ALA A 370 -14.96 1.31 -17.73
N LYS A 371 -15.19 2.32 -16.89
CA LYS A 371 -15.56 2.15 -15.48
C LYS A 371 -16.93 1.46 -15.26
N LEU A 372 -17.92 1.75 -16.12
CA LEU A 372 -19.26 1.15 -16.00
C LEU A 372 -19.35 -0.23 -16.64
N ALA A 373 -18.73 -0.42 -17.81
CA ALA A 373 -18.89 -1.65 -18.59
C ALA A 373 -17.90 -2.75 -18.17
N GLY A 374 -16.77 -2.40 -17.55
CA GLY A 374 -15.73 -3.34 -17.15
C GLY A 374 -16.12 -4.21 -15.95
N GLY A 375 -16.99 -3.71 -15.10
CA GLY A 375 -17.31 -4.36 -13.84
C GLY A 375 -16.10 -4.46 -12.89
N VAL A 376 -16.22 -5.32 -11.89
CA VAL A 376 -15.15 -5.64 -10.94
C VAL A 376 -14.92 -7.14 -10.93
N ALA A 377 -13.68 -7.59 -11.20
CA ALA A 377 -13.32 -8.98 -10.97
C ALA A 377 -13.05 -9.19 -9.48
N VAL A 378 -13.69 -10.18 -8.89
CA VAL A 378 -13.53 -10.55 -7.48
C VAL A 378 -12.84 -11.90 -7.42
N ILE A 379 -11.59 -11.91 -6.93
CA ILE A 379 -10.85 -13.14 -6.65
C ILE A 379 -11.17 -13.54 -5.20
N ARG A 380 -11.93 -14.62 -5.00
CA ARG A 380 -12.27 -15.15 -3.69
C ARG A 380 -11.30 -16.28 -3.34
N VAL A 381 -10.40 -15.99 -2.41
CA VAL A 381 -9.32 -16.89 -2.03
C VAL A 381 -9.83 -17.94 -1.04
N GLY A 382 -9.75 -19.21 -1.41
CA GLY A 382 -10.08 -20.35 -0.58
C GLY A 382 -8.88 -20.96 0.15
N GLY A 383 -9.18 -21.80 1.16
CA GLY A 383 -8.16 -22.53 1.91
C GLY A 383 -8.75 -23.40 3.02
N MET A 384 -7.92 -24.28 3.62
CA MET A 384 -8.37 -25.22 4.65
C MET A 384 -8.52 -24.56 6.03
N THR A 385 -7.77 -23.49 6.29
CA THR A 385 -7.78 -22.79 7.57
C THR A 385 -7.82 -21.27 7.34
N GLU A 386 -8.37 -20.54 8.29
CA GLU A 386 -8.43 -19.08 8.24
C GLU A 386 -7.04 -18.43 8.14
N VAL A 387 -6.03 -19.03 8.77
CA VAL A 387 -4.62 -18.56 8.68
C VAL A 387 -4.07 -18.73 7.27
N GLU A 388 -4.35 -19.88 6.63
CA GLU A 388 -3.95 -20.13 5.24
C GLU A 388 -4.63 -19.20 4.26
N VAL A 389 -5.95 -18.99 4.42
CA VAL A 389 -6.72 -18.07 3.55
C VAL A 389 -6.17 -16.65 3.64
N LYS A 390 -5.87 -16.15 4.84
CA LYS A 390 -5.30 -14.81 5.03
C LYS A 390 -3.91 -14.68 4.41
N GLU A 391 -3.04 -15.65 4.62
CA GLU A 391 -1.69 -15.63 4.03
C GLU A 391 -1.76 -15.70 2.48
N ARG A 392 -2.62 -16.56 1.94
CA ARG A 392 -2.81 -16.68 0.49
C ARG A 392 -3.44 -15.41 -0.11
N LYS A 393 -4.36 -14.79 0.60
CA LYS A 393 -4.95 -13.51 0.20
C LYS A 393 -3.91 -12.39 0.13
N ASP A 394 -3.04 -12.27 1.14
CA ASP A 394 -1.96 -11.27 1.13
C ASP A 394 -1.05 -11.48 -0.09
N ARG A 395 -0.70 -12.72 -0.44
CA ARG A 395 0.09 -13.03 -1.66
C ARG A 395 -0.63 -12.69 -2.97
N VAL A 396 -1.93 -12.91 -3.04
CA VAL A 396 -2.73 -12.53 -4.22
C VAL A 396 -2.82 -11.01 -4.34
N ASP A 397 -2.98 -10.29 -3.23
CA ASP A 397 -2.96 -8.81 -3.20
C ASP A 397 -1.62 -8.26 -3.70
N ASP A 398 -0.48 -8.81 -3.22
CA ASP A 398 0.86 -8.40 -3.65
C ASP A 398 1.07 -8.67 -5.15
N ALA A 399 0.69 -9.87 -5.61
CA ALA A 399 0.80 -10.25 -7.01
C ALA A 399 -0.06 -9.38 -7.94
N LEU A 400 -1.25 -9.00 -7.49
CA LEU A 400 -2.13 -8.08 -8.21
C LEU A 400 -1.51 -6.68 -8.33
N ASN A 401 -0.94 -6.16 -7.22
CA ASN A 401 -0.28 -4.85 -7.22
C ASN A 401 0.96 -4.84 -8.12
N ALA A 402 1.80 -5.88 -8.06
CA ALA A 402 2.94 -6.05 -8.94
C ALA A 402 2.51 -6.09 -10.42
N THR A 403 1.43 -6.80 -10.73
CA THR A 403 0.90 -6.89 -12.09
C THR A 403 0.40 -5.54 -12.60
N ARG A 404 -0.32 -4.77 -11.77
CA ARG A 404 -0.73 -3.39 -12.09
C ARG A 404 0.48 -2.48 -12.32
N ALA A 405 1.49 -2.57 -11.46
CA ALA A 405 2.73 -1.82 -11.61
C ALA A 405 3.47 -2.15 -12.93
N ALA A 406 3.45 -3.43 -13.35
CA ALA A 406 4.02 -3.88 -14.61
C ALA A 406 3.27 -3.31 -15.83
N VAL A 407 1.95 -3.25 -15.78
CA VAL A 407 1.14 -2.64 -16.85
C VAL A 407 1.38 -1.13 -16.93
N GLN A 408 1.60 -0.45 -15.79
CA GLN A 408 1.81 1.01 -15.73
C GLN A 408 3.16 1.48 -16.24
N GLU A 409 4.26 0.84 -15.83
CA GLU A 409 5.63 1.29 -16.14
C GLU A 409 6.47 0.23 -16.86
N GLY A 410 5.87 -0.88 -17.27
CA GLY A 410 6.56 -1.96 -17.95
C GLY A 410 7.32 -2.91 -17.01
N ILE A 411 8.00 -3.85 -17.63
CA ILE A 411 8.76 -4.92 -16.96
C ILE A 411 10.25 -4.83 -17.28
N ILE A 412 11.04 -5.30 -16.33
CA ILE A 412 12.50 -5.43 -16.40
C ILE A 412 12.92 -6.86 -16.06
N VAL A 413 14.18 -7.16 -16.26
CA VAL A 413 14.78 -8.41 -15.78
C VAL A 413 14.68 -8.49 -14.26
N GLY A 414 14.12 -9.57 -13.75
CA GLY A 414 13.85 -9.77 -12.33
C GLY A 414 15.03 -10.35 -11.55
N GLY A 415 14.73 -10.73 -10.30
CA GLY A 415 15.69 -11.36 -9.40
C GLY A 415 16.84 -10.46 -8.97
N GLY A 416 16.66 -9.14 -8.99
CA GLY A 416 17.68 -8.15 -8.65
C GLY A 416 18.71 -7.90 -9.75
N VAL A 417 18.61 -8.58 -10.91
CA VAL A 417 19.55 -8.44 -12.04
C VAL A 417 19.53 -7.03 -12.63
N ALA A 418 18.34 -6.45 -12.84
CA ALA A 418 18.19 -5.10 -13.39
C ALA A 418 18.95 -4.05 -12.56
N LEU A 419 18.91 -4.13 -11.24
CA LEU A 419 19.64 -3.23 -10.35
C LEU A 419 21.16 -3.36 -10.57
N VAL A 420 21.69 -4.60 -10.64
CA VAL A 420 23.12 -4.84 -10.89
C VAL A 420 23.54 -4.31 -12.25
N GLN A 421 22.72 -4.51 -13.29
CA GLN A 421 22.99 -3.99 -14.63
C GLN A 421 22.94 -2.45 -14.69
N ALA A 422 21.96 -1.83 -14.00
CA ALA A 422 21.88 -0.38 -13.88
C ALA A 422 23.14 0.21 -13.19
N GLY A 423 23.74 -0.55 -12.29
CA GLY A 423 25.00 -0.18 -11.61
C GLY A 423 26.18 0.04 -12.53
N LYS A 424 26.21 -0.55 -13.72
CA LYS A 424 27.26 -0.32 -14.72
C LYS A 424 27.33 1.16 -15.17
N ALA A 425 26.20 1.85 -15.15
CA ALA A 425 26.16 3.28 -15.46
C ALA A 425 26.86 4.16 -14.42
N LEU A 426 27.03 3.67 -13.19
CA LEU A 426 27.72 4.37 -12.11
C LEU A 426 29.25 4.34 -12.27
N GLU A 427 29.82 3.43 -13.07
CA GLU A 427 31.28 3.35 -13.29
C GLU A 427 31.86 4.62 -13.91
N LYS A 428 31.05 5.30 -14.74
CA LYS A 428 31.43 6.54 -15.43
C LYS A 428 30.91 7.81 -14.75
N LEU A 429 30.10 7.64 -13.71
CA LEU A 429 29.52 8.76 -12.98
C LEU A 429 30.56 9.35 -12.03
N LYS A 430 30.72 10.67 -12.07
CA LYS A 430 31.66 11.40 -11.22
C LYS A 430 30.91 12.33 -10.29
N GLY A 431 31.37 12.37 -9.02
CA GLY A 431 30.95 13.37 -8.06
C GLY A 431 31.67 14.71 -8.24
N GLY A 432 31.16 15.74 -7.59
CA GLY A 432 31.82 17.05 -7.57
C GLY A 432 33.05 17.11 -6.65
N ASN A 433 33.22 16.13 -5.76
CA ASN A 433 34.34 15.99 -4.84
C ASN A 433 34.51 14.51 -4.41
N PRO A 434 35.62 14.13 -3.72
CA PRO A 434 35.88 12.76 -3.30
C PRO A 434 34.81 12.14 -2.41
N ASP A 435 34.17 12.93 -1.55
CA ASP A 435 33.12 12.44 -0.63
C ASP A 435 31.84 12.09 -1.41
N GLN A 436 31.50 12.87 -2.44
CA GLN A 436 30.41 12.54 -3.35
C GLN A 436 30.72 11.28 -4.19
N GLU A 437 31.96 11.09 -4.62
CA GLU A 437 32.39 9.86 -5.31
C GLU A 437 32.28 8.64 -4.38
N ALA A 438 32.59 8.80 -3.09
CA ALA A 438 32.34 7.77 -2.10
C ALA A 438 30.84 7.47 -1.92
N GLY A 439 29.98 8.49 -1.98
CA GLY A 439 28.52 8.33 -2.01
C GLY A 439 28.02 7.52 -3.20
N ILE A 440 28.56 7.77 -4.40
CA ILE A 440 28.27 6.97 -5.59
C ILE A 440 28.72 5.52 -5.41
N ALA A 441 29.91 5.32 -4.81
CA ALA A 441 30.45 3.98 -4.56
C ALA A 441 29.60 3.20 -3.53
N ILE A 442 28.98 3.86 -2.55
CA ILE A 442 28.03 3.26 -1.60
C ILE A 442 26.87 2.64 -2.37
N VAL A 443 26.20 3.42 -3.22
CA VAL A 443 25.06 2.94 -4.03
C VAL A 443 25.49 1.78 -4.93
N ARG A 444 26.61 1.90 -5.62
CA ARG A 444 27.12 0.83 -6.50
C ARG A 444 27.31 -0.51 -5.78
N ARG A 445 27.65 -0.51 -4.49
CA ARG A 445 27.72 -1.73 -3.69
C ARG A 445 26.36 -2.18 -3.21
N ALA A 446 25.55 -1.23 -2.76
CA ALA A 446 24.25 -1.52 -2.16
C ALA A 446 23.25 -2.15 -3.14
N ILE A 447 23.27 -1.75 -4.43
CA ILE A 447 22.34 -2.29 -5.44
C ILE A 447 22.55 -3.78 -5.76
N GLU A 448 23.67 -4.38 -5.36
CA GLU A 448 23.88 -5.82 -5.45
C GLU A 448 23.18 -6.59 -4.31
N ALA A 449 22.81 -5.91 -3.22
CA ALA A 449 22.30 -6.57 -2.02
C ALA A 449 21.02 -7.40 -2.24
N PRO A 450 20.02 -6.97 -3.02
CA PRO A 450 18.84 -7.80 -3.28
C PRO A 450 19.17 -9.12 -3.98
N LEU A 451 19.95 -9.09 -5.06
CA LEU A 451 20.40 -10.31 -5.76
C LEU A 451 21.20 -11.23 -4.84
N ARG A 452 22.12 -10.67 -4.05
CA ARG A 452 22.91 -11.43 -3.06
C ARG A 452 22.00 -12.10 -2.03
N GLN A 453 21.03 -11.38 -1.49
CA GLN A 453 20.10 -11.91 -0.49
C GLN A 453 19.22 -13.04 -1.06
N ILE A 454 18.74 -12.89 -2.30
CA ILE A 454 17.98 -13.94 -3.00
C ILE A 454 18.83 -15.23 -3.12
N ALA A 455 20.11 -15.09 -3.52
CA ALA A 455 21.03 -16.22 -3.64
C ALA A 455 21.34 -16.84 -2.27
N GLU A 456 21.60 -16.03 -1.25
CA GLU A 456 21.85 -16.50 0.14
C GLU A 456 20.65 -17.24 0.72
N ASN A 457 19.42 -16.76 0.50
CA ASN A 457 18.20 -17.45 0.91
C ASN A 457 18.02 -18.80 0.17
N ALA A 458 18.61 -18.93 -1.03
CA ALA A 458 18.66 -20.20 -1.78
C ALA A 458 19.82 -21.12 -1.35
N GLY A 459 20.69 -20.68 -0.42
CA GLY A 459 21.83 -21.46 0.05
C GLY A 459 23.09 -21.34 -0.82
N VAL A 460 23.15 -20.33 -1.71
CA VAL A 460 24.26 -20.08 -2.62
C VAL A 460 24.99 -18.79 -2.20
N ASP A 461 26.30 -18.75 -2.41
CA ASP A 461 27.10 -17.54 -2.11
C ASP A 461 26.67 -16.37 -3.00
N GLY A 462 26.05 -15.36 -2.38
CA GLY A 462 25.53 -14.17 -3.06
C GLY A 462 26.61 -13.32 -3.73
N ALA A 463 27.85 -13.29 -3.22
CA ALA A 463 28.93 -12.53 -3.82
C ALA A 463 29.40 -13.18 -5.13
N VAL A 464 29.45 -14.51 -5.20
CA VAL A 464 29.76 -15.25 -6.41
C VAL A 464 28.71 -15.03 -7.48
N VAL A 465 27.42 -15.10 -7.09
CA VAL A 465 26.31 -14.86 -8.03
C VAL A 465 26.35 -13.44 -8.59
N ALA A 466 26.47 -12.42 -7.72
CA ALA A 466 26.54 -11.02 -8.14
C ALA A 466 27.75 -10.76 -9.05
N GLY A 467 28.91 -11.35 -8.75
CA GLY A 467 30.10 -11.26 -9.60
C GLY A 467 29.85 -11.79 -11.02
N LYS A 468 29.29 -12.99 -11.15
CA LYS A 468 28.97 -13.60 -12.45
C LYS A 468 27.98 -12.77 -13.27
N VAL A 469 26.94 -12.24 -12.62
CA VAL A 469 25.93 -11.40 -13.29
C VAL A 469 26.54 -10.08 -13.76
N ARG A 470 27.35 -9.43 -12.93
CA ARG A 470 28.00 -8.16 -13.27
C ARG A 470 28.98 -8.29 -14.44
N GLU A 471 29.77 -9.38 -14.50
CA GLU A 471 30.78 -9.61 -15.53
C GLU A 471 30.17 -10.03 -16.88
N ASN A 472 28.94 -10.51 -16.88
CA ASN A 472 28.30 -10.93 -18.12
C ASN A 472 27.91 -9.71 -18.98
N LYS A 473 28.10 -9.88 -20.31
CA LYS A 473 27.75 -8.83 -21.28
C LYS A 473 26.26 -8.80 -21.61
N ASP A 474 25.59 -9.96 -21.47
CA ASP A 474 24.17 -10.07 -21.68
C ASP A 474 23.44 -9.49 -20.47
N THR A 475 22.63 -8.46 -20.70
CA THR A 475 21.89 -7.75 -19.65
C THR A 475 20.71 -8.55 -19.09
N SER A 476 20.28 -9.60 -19.80
CA SER A 476 19.23 -10.53 -19.36
C SER A 476 19.76 -11.73 -18.57
N PHE A 477 21.08 -11.91 -18.54
CA PHE A 477 21.71 -13.02 -17.84
C PHE A 477 21.63 -12.84 -16.33
N GLY A 478 21.09 -13.86 -15.66
CA GLY A 478 20.93 -13.87 -14.20
C GLY A 478 21.02 -15.26 -13.59
N PHE A 479 20.64 -15.35 -12.32
CA PHE A 479 20.58 -16.58 -11.54
C PHE A 479 19.13 -16.83 -11.11
N ASN A 480 18.54 -17.91 -11.61
CA ASN A 480 17.24 -18.38 -11.14
C ASN A 480 17.42 -19.14 -9.82
N ALA A 481 17.10 -18.49 -8.71
CA ALA A 481 17.27 -19.05 -7.38
C ALA A 481 16.33 -20.25 -7.09
N GLN A 482 15.26 -20.41 -7.86
CA GLN A 482 14.34 -21.55 -7.70
C GLN A 482 14.96 -22.84 -8.26
N THR A 483 15.55 -22.78 -9.47
CA THR A 483 16.16 -23.91 -10.16
C THR A 483 17.67 -24.01 -9.93
N GLU A 484 18.30 -22.95 -9.37
CA GLU A 484 19.75 -22.81 -9.16
C GLU A 484 20.56 -22.76 -10.47
N GLU A 485 19.93 -22.30 -11.55
CA GLU A 485 20.53 -22.25 -12.88
C GLU A 485 20.85 -20.81 -13.29
N TYR A 486 21.90 -20.65 -14.09
CA TYR A 486 22.25 -19.37 -14.73
C TYR A 486 21.73 -19.35 -16.17
N GLY A 487 21.16 -18.24 -16.60
CA GLY A 487 20.67 -18.08 -17.96
C GLY A 487 19.92 -16.77 -18.19
N ASP A 488 19.17 -16.72 -19.27
CA ASP A 488 18.32 -15.59 -19.64
C ASP A 488 17.07 -15.58 -18.76
N MET A 489 16.99 -14.58 -17.89
CA MET A 489 15.90 -14.45 -16.91
C MET A 489 14.56 -14.18 -17.58
N PHE A 490 14.50 -13.50 -18.72
CA PHE A 490 13.24 -13.35 -19.46
C PHE A 490 12.72 -14.70 -19.95
N LYS A 491 13.60 -15.60 -20.43
CA LYS A 491 13.20 -16.95 -20.83
C LYS A 491 12.76 -17.81 -19.66
N TYR A 492 13.31 -17.56 -18.48
CA TYR A 492 12.88 -18.23 -17.25
C TYR A 492 11.58 -17.64 -16.67
N GLY A 493 11.04 -16.58 -17.26
CA GLY A 493 9.89 -15.86 -16.74
C GLY A 493 10.15 -15.08 -15.44
N VAL A 494 11.43 -14.88 -15.07
CA VAL A 494 11.83 -14.12 -13.89
C VAL A 494 11.93 -12.64 -14.26
N ILE A 495 10.84 -11.93 -14.07
CA ILE A 495 10.65 -10.54 -14.47
C ILE A 495 10.06 -9.74 -13.29
N ASP A 496 10.49 -8.49 -13.15
CA ASP A 496 10.01 -7.58 -12.12
C ASP A 496 9.35 -6.35 -12.76
N PRO A 497 8.34 -5.73 -12.12
CA PRO A 497 7.82 -4.44 -12.57
C PRO A 497 8.88 -3.34 -12.41
N ALA A 498 9.05 -2.51 -13.43
CA ALA A 498 10.01 -1.40 -13.38
C ALA A 498 9.67 -0.41 -12.27
N LYS A 499 8.39 -0.13 -12.06
CA LYS A 499 7.89 0.74 -10.98
C LYS A 499 8.35 0.25 -9.61
N VAL A 500 8.20 -1.04 -9.32
CA VAL A 500 8.58 -1.65 -8.03
C VAL A 500 10.08 -1.47 -7.75
N ALA A 501 10.94 -1.82 -8.72
CA ALA A 501 12.39 -1.69 -8.55
C ALA A 501 12.85 -0.23 -8.40
N ARG A 502 12.23 0.69 -9.14
CA ARG A 502 12.49 2.12 -9.08
C ARG A 502 12.11 2.71 -7.74
N THR A 503 10.87 2.49 -7.30
CA THR A 503 10.36 2.98 -6.02
C THR A 503 11.17 2.45 -4.85
N ALA A 504 11.47 1.14 -4.84
CA ALA A 504 12.33 0.54 -3.82
C ALA A 504 13.70 1.23 -3.71
N MET A 505 14.31 1.60 -4.84
CA MET A 505 15.60 2.31 -4.86
C MET A 505 15.48 3.74 -4.36
N GLU A 506 14.44 4.48 -4.78
CA GLU A 506 14.20 5.87 -4.40
C GLU A 506 13.92 6.00 -2.90
N ASP A 507 13.03 5.19 -2.35
CA ASP A 507 12.66 5.20 -0.93
C ASP A 507 13.82 4.77 -0.04
N ALA A 508 14.53 3.70 -0.42
CA ALA A 508 15.71 3.24 0.31
C ALA A 508 16.79 4.31 0.38
N ALA A 509 17.11 4.96 -0.72
CA ALA A 509 18.13 6.00 -0.76
C ALA A 509 17.71 7.27 0.00
N SER A 510 16.44 7.66 -0.09
CA SER A 510 15.88 8.82 0.61
C SER A 510 16.06 8.68 2.13
N VAL A 511 15.58 7.59 2.70
CA VAL A 511 15.65 7.37 4.15
C VAL A 511 17.07 7.07 4.60
N ALA A 512 17.83 6.26 3.86
CA ALA A 512 19.23 5.98 4.19
C ALA A 512 20.08 7.26 4.19
N GLY A 513 19.83 8.18 3.25
CA GLY A 513 20.50 9.48 3.21
C GLY A 513 20.24 10.33 4.46
N LEU A 514 19.02 10.29 5.01
CA LEU A 514 18.69 10.96 6.28
C LEU A 514 19.42 10.32 7.46
N LEU A 515 19.43 8.99 7.53
CA LEU A 515 20.11 8.25 8.60
C LEU A 515 21.64 8.50 8.60
N ILE A 516 22.27 8.53 7.43
CA ILE A 516 23.71 8.79 7.29
C ILE A 516 24.08 10.20 7.73
N THR A 517 23.19 11.19 7.50
CA THR A 517 23.41 12.59 7.89
C THR A 517 23.02 12.90 9.34
N THR A 518 22.48 11.93 10.07
CA THR A 518 22.07 12.12 11.47
C THR A 518 23.28 12.18 12.39
N GLU A 519 23.34 13.21 13.24
CA GLU A 519 24.41 13.41 14.24
C GLU A 519 23.92 13.22 15.67
N ALA A 520 22.64 13.53 15.94
CA ALA A 520 22.07 13.44 17.27
C ALA A 520 20.71 12.72 17.26
N MET A 521 20.46 11.97 18.32
CA MET A 521 19.17 11.32 18.59
C MET A 521 18.63 11.80 19.93
N VAL A 522 17.33 12.12 19.97
CA VAL A 522 16.64 12.63 21.16
C VAL A 522 15.43 11.76 21.45
N ALA A 523 15.44 11.05 22.57
CA ALA A 523 14.34 10.20 23.02
C ALA A 523 13.84 10.60 24.41
N ASP A 524 12.64 10.20 24.79
CA ASP A 524 12.16 10.34 26.15
C ASP A 524 12.89 9.33 27.07
N LYS A 525 13.39 9.80 28.20
CA LYS A 525 13.97 8.89 29.20
C LYS A 525 12.88 7.92 29.68
N PRO A 526 13.22 6.65 29.89
CA PRO A 526 12.31 5.71 30.55
C PRO A 526 11.87 6.26 31.91
N GLU A 527 10.59 6.18 32.21
CA GLU A 527 10.12 6.48 33.55
C GLU A 527 10.73 5.49 34.53
N LYS A 528 11.32 5.99 35.61
CA LYS A 528 11.83 5.11 36.66
C LYS A 528 10.66 4.32 37.25
N PRO A 529 10.75 2.99 37.36
CA PRO A 529 9.76 2.22 38.08
C PRO A 529 9.68 2.74 39.53
N GLY A 530 8.59 3.42 39.89
CA GLY A 530 8.34 3.87 41.26
C GLY A 530 8.07 5.35 41.49
N ALA A 531 8.03 6.22 40.46
CA ALA A 531 7.75 7.66 40.64
C ALA A 531 6.30 8.08 40.30
N GLY A 532 5.36 7.17 40.26
CA GLY A 532 3.97 7.47 39.95
C GLY A 532 3.01 6.69 40.84
N GLY A 533 2.49 7.31 41.91
CA GLY A 533 1.37 6.72 42.60
C GLY A 533 1.31 6.94 44.10
N GLY A 534 1.47 8.18 44.56
CA GLY A 534 0.78 8.60 45.76
C GLY A 534 -0.69 8.68 45.43
N ALA A 535 -1.48 7.68 45.80
CA ALA A 535 -2.91 7.79 45.80
C ALA A 535 -3.29 9.02 46.65
N PRO A 536 -4.24 9.88 46.21
CA PRO A 536 -4.77 10.92 47.08
C PRO A 536 -5.39 10.22 48.29
N GLY A 537 -4.82 10.48 49.46
CA GLY A 537 -5.36 9.98 50.73
C GLY A 537 -6.84 10.35 50.82
N MET A 538 -7.69 9.36 51.02
CA MET A 538 -9.06 9.59 51.48
C MET A 538 -9.00 10.44 52.78
N PRO A 539 -9.77 11.51 52.88
CA PRO A 539 -9.89 12.22 54.16
C PRO A 539 -10.49 11.26 55.20
N ASP A 540 -9.75 11.10 56.25
CA ASP A 540 -10.15 10.40 57.47
C ASP A 540 -11.46 11.03 58.03
N MET A 541 -12.59 10.37 57.88
CA MET A 541 -13.82 10.66 58.58
C MET A 541 -13.80 9.93 59.91
N GLY A 542 -12.84 10.31 60.72
CA GLY A 542 -12.81 9.92 62.11
C GLY A 542 -13.55 10.94 62.99
N GLY A 543 -14.61 10.50 63.64
CA GLY A 543 -15.05 11.14 64.84
C GLY A 543 -16.48 11.69 64.85
N MET A 544 -17.46 10.84 65.13
CA MET A 544 -18.56 11.20 65.95
C MET A 544 -18.97 9.99 66.80
N GLY A 545 -18.27 9.88 67.91
CA GLY A 545 -18.66 9.02 69.00
C GLY A 545 -19.63 9.71 69.91
N GLY A 546 -20.67 9.01 70.30
CA GLY A 546 -21.20 8.99 71.67
C GLY A 546 -22.09 10.11 72.12
N MET A 547 -23.30 9.74 72.36
CA MET A 547 -24.14 10.03 73.56
C MET A 547 -25.42 9.22 73.31
N GLY A 548 -25.78 8.28 74.12
CA GLY A 548 -26.02 8.26 75.55
C GLY A 548 -27.49 8.07 75.77
N GLY A 549 -27.93 7.06 76.45
CA GLY A 549 -29.28 6.82 76.86
C GLY A 549 -29.67 5.36 76.91
#